data_fbcaa31347dac523739c9b4a8172e6dc
#
_entry.id   fbcaa31347dac523739c9b4a8172e6dc
#
_cell.length_a   1.000
_cell.length_b   1.000
_cell.length_c   1.000
_cell.angle_alpha   90.00
_cell.angle_beta   90.00
_cell.angle_gamma   90.00
#
_symmetry.space_group_name_H-M   'P 1'
#
loop_
_entity.id
_entity.type
_entity.pdbx_description
1 polymer ?
#
loop_
_entity_poly.entity_id
_entity_poly.type
_entity_poly.pdbx_seq_one_letter_code
_entity_poly.pdbx_strand_id
1 'polypeptide(L)'
;MALGSARSHPATLVDLGGDCATALGMNEPDGPGLVDWLASPTAGATELARLALTIRDDIQLIPRGDGIPSDIQWPRLATALAALDAVIVDAGTGCPPQALHDAAEQSLLIIRPCFMAIRRAQRLTIRPTGIVLVDEPGRALTSTDVERALGVGVVAEVRLDPAVARAVDAGLLIARLPRSLSLSLRTAA
;
A
#
# COMPACT_ATOMS: atom_id res chain seq x y z
N MET A 1 -1.63 -6.51 -1.86
CA MET A 1 -2.62 -7.10 -2.81
C MET A 1 -2.01 -7.39 -4.20
N ALA A 2 -1.05 -6.58 -4.72
CA ALA A 2 -0.42 -6.82 -6.03
C ALA A 2 0.22 -8.21 -6.19
N LEU A 3 0.81 -8.77 -5.15
CA LEU A 3 1.51 -10.05 -5.18
C LEU A 3 0.60 -11.30 -5.32
N GLY A 4 -0.72 -11.17 -5.19
CA GLY A 4 -1.65 -12.30 -5.21
C GLY A 4 -2.57 -12.39 -6.44
N SER A 5 -2.59 -11.38 -7.29
CA SER A 5 -3.49 -11.34 -8.45
C SER A 5 -2.76 -11.78 -9.73
N ALA A 6 -3.14 -12.92 -10.30
CA ALA A 6 -2.77 -13.30 -11.67
C ALA A 6 -3.60 -12.44 -12.65
N ARG A 7 -3.24 -11.17 -12.83
CA ARG A 7 -3.83 -10.29 -13.82
C ARG A 7 -3.01 -10.34 -15.12
N SER A 8 -3.66 -10.16 -16.24
CA SER A 8 -3.04 -10.12 -17.57
C SER A 8 -2.21 -8.83 -17.82
N HIS A 9 -2.27 -7.87 -16.90
CA HIS A 9 -1.53 -6.61 -16.97
C HIS A 9 -0.68 -6.42 -15.73
N PRO A 10 0.54 -5.85 -15.86
CA PRO A 10 1.40 -5.59 -14.71
C PRO A 10 0.72 -4.61 -13.75
N ALA A 11 0.83 -4.90 -12.45
CA ALA A 11 0.37 -3.99 -11.41
C ALA A 11 1.50 -3.01 -11.05
N THR A 12 1.17 -1.72 -10.95
CA THR A 12 2.10 -0.68 -10.52
C THR A 12 1.89 -0.39 -9.03
N LEU A 13 2.88 -0.75 -8.21
CA LEU A 13 2.95 -0.35 -6.82
C LEU A 13 3.59 1.04 -6.74
N VAL A 14 2.93 1.97 -6.06
CA VAL A 14 3.42 3.34 -5.84
C VAL A 14 3.71 3.51 -4.37
N ASP A 15 4.96 3.79 -4.03
CA ASP A 15 5.45 3.89 -2.66
C ASP A 15 5.47 5.34 -2.18
N LEU A 16 4.58 5.70 -1.25
CA LEU A 16 4.62 7.00 -0.57
C LEU A 16 5.37 6.93 0.77
N GLY A 17 5.51 5.73 1.34
CA GLY A 17 6.16 5.50 2.61
C GLY A 17 7.68 5.46 2.52
N GLY A 18 8.20 4.88 1.43
CA GLY A 18 9.63 4.66 1.19
C GLY A 18 10.12 3.28 1.64
N ASP A 19 9.22 2.40 2.11
CA ASP A 19 9.61 1.10 2.69
C ASP A 19 9.42 -0.08 1.71
N CYS A 20 8.73 0.14 0.57
CA CYS A 20 8.34 -0.96 -0.32
C CYS A 20 9.54 -1.67 -0.95
N ALA A 21 10.55 -0.95 -1.42
CA ALA A 21 11.75 -1.56 -2.01
C ALA A 21 12.44 -2.50 -1.02
N THR A 22 12.71 -2.01 0.19
CA THR A 22 13.34 -2.78 1.26
C THR A 22 12.49 -3.98 1.68
N ALA A 23 11.17 -3.78 1.88
CA ALA A 23 10.25 -4.86 2.24
C ALA A 23 10.20 -5.97 1.18
N LEU A 24 10.36 -5.62 -0.08
CA LEU A 24 10.41 -6.54 -1.21
C LEU A 24 11.76 -7.21 -1.41
N GLY A 25 12.79 -6.82 -0.65
CA GLY A 25 14.15 -7.36 -0.76
C GLY A 25 14.95 -6.78 -1.92
N MET A 26 14.56 -5.61 -2.40
CA MET A 26 15.33 -4.85 -3.38
C MET A 26 16.40 -4.01 -2.67
N ASN A 27 17.48 -3.71 -3.38
CA ASN A 27 18.36 -2.62 -2.95
C ASN A 27 17.58 -1.30 -3.01
N GLU A 28 17.97 -0.35 -2.14
CA GLU A 28 17.42 1.01 -2.24
C GLU A 28 17.63 1.53 -3.66
N PRO A 29 16.57 1.99 -4.35
CA PRO A 29 16.71 2.47 -5.72
C PRO A 29 17.54 3.75 -5.77
N ASP A 30 18.63 3.71 -6.53
CA ASP A 30 19.41 4.91 -6.85
C ASP A 30 18.71 5.66 -8.00
N GLY A 31 18.36 6.92 -7.78
CA GLY A 31 17.80 7.76 -8.83
C GLY A 31 16.49 8.46 -8.44
N PRO A 32 15.87 9.15 -9.42
CA PRO A 32 14.65 9.91 -9.15
C PRO A 32 13.49 9.00 -8.79
N GLY A 33 12.63 9.49 -7.89
CA GLY A 33 11.42 8.83 -7.47
C GLY A 33 10.18 9.72 -7.58
N LEU A 34 9.13 9.29 -6.91
CA LEU A 34 7.85 10.00 -6.90
C LEU A 34 7.97 11.44 -6.38
N VAL A 35 8.83 11.67 -5.38
CA VAL A 35 9.02 13.01 -4.80
C VAL A 35 9.64 13.96 -5.82
N ASP A 36 10.60 13.48 -6.61
CA ASP A 36 11.22 14.27 -7.69
C ASP A 36 10.19 14.62 -8.77
N TRP A 37 9.33 13.66 -9.12
CA TRP A 37 8.23 13.89 -10.05
C TRP A 37 7.26 14.95 -9.50
N LEU A 38 6.90 14.85 -8.22
CA LEU A 38 6.01 15.83 -7.57
C LEU A 38 6.62 17.23 -7.53
N ALA A 39 7.93 17.34 -7.37
CA ALA A 39 8.66 18.60 -7.39
C ALA A 39 8.76 19.24 -8.78
N SER A 40 8.60 18.45 -9.86
CA SER A 40 8.63 18.95 -11.24
C SER A 40 7.24 19.42 -11.69
N PRO A 41 7.00 20.71 -11.94
CA PRO A 41 5.66 21.21 -12.27
C PRO A 41 5.16 20.76 -13.66
N THR A 42 6.05 20.35 -14.54
CA THR A 42 5.75 19.98 -15.94
C THR A 42 5.71 18.48 -16.19
N ALA A 43 6.13 17.66 -15.23
CA ALA A 43 6.14 16.21 -15.39
C ALA A 43 4.71 15.66 -15.48
N GLY A 44 4.43 14.85 -16.50
CA GLY A 44 3.12 14.22 -16.75
C GLY A 44 3.12 12.72 -16.47
N ALA A 45 2.07 12.03 -16.93
CA ALA A 45 1.91 10.60 -16.75
C ALA A 45 3.04 9.77 -17.42
N THR A 46 3.55 10.22 -18.55
CA THR A 46 4.66 9.56 -19.26
C THR A 46 5.94 9.57 -18.41
N GLU A 47 6.27 10.70 -17.80
CA GLU A 47 7.43 10.83 -16.93
C GLU A 47 7.25 10.00 -15.64
N LEU A 48 6.04 9.95 -15.11
CA LEU A 48 5.71 9.09 -13.97
C LEU A 48 5.93 7.61 -14.31
N ALA A 49 5.43 7.16 -15.45
CA ALA A 49 5.60 5.78 -15.90
C ALA A 49 7.08 5.38 -16.09
N ARG A 50 7.96 6.32 -16.46
CA ARG A 50 9.41 6.07 -16.59
C ARG A 50 10.13 5.85 -15.27
N LEU A 51 9.54 6.23 -14.13
CA LEU A 51 10.08 5.96 -12.81
C LEU A 51 9.86 4.50 -12.39
N ALA A 52 9.00 3.76 -13.09
CA ALA A 52 8.65 2.41 -12.73
C ALA A 52 9.81 1.44 -12.92
N LEU A 53 10.20 0.79 -11.84
CA LEU A 53 11.21 -0.26 -11.77
C LEU A 53 10.51 -1.62 -11.87
N THR A 54 10.96 -2.48 -12.77
CA THR A 54 10.44 -3.84 -12.87
C THR A 54 10.91 -4.67 -11.67
N ILE A 55 9.97 -5.15 -10.87
CA ILE A 55 10.26 -6.06 -9.76
C ILE A 55 10.16 -7.50 -10.24
N ARG A 56 9.13 -7.78 -11.03
CA ARG A 56 8.80 -9.05 -11.64
C ARG A 56 7.99 -8.77 -12.91
N ASP A 57 7.85 -9.74 -13.80
CA ASP A 57 7.18 -9.56 -15.10
C ASP A 57 5.77 -8.95 -14.99
N ASP A 58 5.10 -9.20 -13.86
CA ASP A 58 3.73 -8.76 -13.58
C ASP A 58 3.63 -7.62 -12.55
N ILE A 59 4.77 -7.11 -12.04
CA ILE A 59 4.81 -6.08 -10.99
C ILE A 59 5.90 -5.05 -11.25
N GLN A 60 5.51 -3.79 -11.15
CA GLN A 60 6.42 -2.64 -11.19
C GLN A 60 6.31 -1.84 -9.89
N LEU A 61 7.38 -1.14 -9.53
CA LEU A 61 7.44 -0.23 -8.39
C LEU A 61 7.81 1.18 -8.85
N ILE A 62 7.02 2.16 -8.50
CA ILE A 62 7.43 3.57 -8.51
C ILE A 62 7.92 3.89 -7.10
N PRO A 63 9.25 4.02 -6.90
CA PRO A 63 9.81 4.28 -5.58
C PRO A 63 9.49 5.71 -5.12
N ARG A 64 9.53 5.91 -3.81
CA ARG A 64 9.29 7.23 -3.23
C ARG A 64 10.31 8.27 -3.67
N GLY A 65 11.59 7.92 -3.73
CA GLY A 65 12.70 8.87 -3.88
C GLY A 65 12.94 9.70 -2.61
N ASP A 66 13.92 10.60 -2.69
CA ASP A 66 14.33 11.45 -1.59
C ASP A 66 13.51 12.75 -1.51
N GLY A 67 13.43 13.35 -0.32
CA GLY A 67 12.80 14.65 -0.10
C GLY A 67 11.44 14.60 0.57
N ILE A 68 10.74 15.74 0.54
CA ILE A 68 9.43 15.94 1.17
C ILE A 68 8.40 16.19 0.08
N PRO A 69 7.33 15.37 -0.01
CA PRO A 69 6.26 15.57 -0.99
C PRO A 69 5.54 16.92 -0.77
N SER A 70 5.16 17.56 -1.85
CA SER A 70 4.34 18.78 -1.83
C SER A 70 2.86 18.40 -1.94
N ASP A 71 2.04 18.88 -0.99
CA ASP A 71 0.59 18.63 -0.98
C ASP A 71 -0.11 19.25 -2.21
N ILE A 72 0.43 20.34 -2.75
CA ILE A 72 -0.13 21.03 -3.91
C ILE A 72 -0.17 20.13 -5.16
N GLN A 73 0.69 19.13 -5.22
CA GLN A 73 0.84 18.25 -6.38
C GLN A 73 -0.02 16.97 -6.31
N TRP A 74 -0.68 16.68 -5.20
CA TRP A 74 -1.45 15.46 -5.04
C TRP A 74 -2.59 15.27 -6.06
N PRO A 75 -3.38 16.29 -6.44
CA PRO A 75 -4.39 16.14 -7.50
C PRO A 75 -3.79 15.79 -8.85
N ARG A 76 -2.61 16.34 -9.18
CA ARG A 76 -1.88 16.01 -10.41
C ARG A 76 -1.42 14.56 -10.40
N LEU A 77 -0.91 14.07 -9.26
CA LEU A 77 -0.53 12.65 -9.12
C LEU A 77 -1.75 11.75 -9.31
N ALA A 78 -2.88 12.04 -8.68
CA ALA A 78 -4.11 11.27 -8.84
C ALA A 78 -4.51 11.15 -10.31
N THR A 79 -4.45 12.26 -11.07
CA THR A 79 -4.73 12.28 -12.50
C THR A 79 -3.73 11.43 -13.31
N ALA A 80 -2.44 11.52 -12.98
CA ALA A 80 -1.41 10.75 -13.67
C ALA A 80 -1.53 9.23 -13.39
N LEU A 81 -1.86 8.86 -12.17
CA LEU A 81 -2.08 7.46 -11.78
C LEU A 81 -3.32 6.86 -12.44
N ALA A 82 -4.38 7.65 -12.64
CA ALA A 82 -5.58 7.21 -13.33
C ALA A 82 -5.34 6.84 -14.82
N ALA A 83 -4.22 7.26 -15.39
CA ALA A 83 -3.81 6.87 -16.74
C ALA A 83 -3.07 5.53 -16.80
N LEU A 84 -2.79 4.90 -15.66
CA LEU A 84 -2.15 3.58 -15.56
C LEU A 84 -3.22 2.50 -15.32
N ASP A 85 -2.96 1.27 -15.81
CA ASP A 85 -3.98 0.20 -15.79
C ASP A 85 -4.33 -0.30 -14.39
N ALA A 86 -3.37 -0.78 -13.63
CA ALA A 86 -3.58 -1.35 -12.31
C ALA A 86 -2.63 -0.73 -11.30
N VAL A 87 -3.15 0.17 -10.47
CA VAL A 87 -2.34 0.93 -9.51
C VAL A 87 -2.70 0.55 -8.09
N ILE A 88 -1.68 0.34 -7.27
CA ILE A 88 -1.80 0.17 -5.82
C ILE A 88 -0.88 1.19 -5.17
N VAL A 89 -1.44 2.09 -4.38
CA VAL A 89 -0.69 3.10 -3.64
C VAL A 89 -0.48 2.62 -2.21
N ASP A 90 0.77 2.47 -1.81
CA ASP A 90 1.13 2.33 -0.40
C ASP A 90 1.30 3.73 0.19
N ALA A 91 0.31 4.15 0.95
CA ALA A 91 0.30 5.47 1.58
C ALA A 91 1.14 5.54 2.87
N GLY A 92 1.80 4.44 3.23
CA GLY A 92 2.58 4.35 4.45
C GLY A 92 1.72 4.38 5.71
N THR A 93 2.22 5.01 6.77
CA THR A 93 1.51 5.14 8.05
C THR A 93 0.85 6.50 8.18
N GLY A 94 -0.43 6.52 8.56
CA GLY A 94 -1.16 7.77 8.79
C GLY A 94 -2.33 7.97 7.85
N CYS A 95 -2.61 9.23 7.55
CA CYS A 95 -3.70 9.62 6.65
C CYS A 95 -3.12 9.84 5.24
N PRO A 96 -3.61 9.14 4.21
CA PRO A 96 -3.20 9.41 2.85
C PRO A 96 -3.64 10.81 2.40
N PRO A 97 -2.99 11.38 1.37
CA PRO A 97 -3.48 12.61 0.74
C PRO A 97 -4.92 12.47 0.26
N GLN A 98 -5.78 13.45 0.58
CA GLN A 98 -7.21 13.43 0.25
C GLN A 98 -7.46 13.18 -1.23
N ALA A 99 -6.70 13.82 -2.11
CA ALA A 99 -6.88 13.68 -3.56
C ALA A 99 -6.64 12.24 -4.06
N LEU A 100 -5.72 11.50 -3.44
CA LEU A 100 -5.48 10.09 -3.78
C LEU A 100 -6.58 9.19 -3.23
N HIS A 101 -7.07 9.48 -2.02
CA HIS A 101 -8.19 8.76 -1.44
C HIS A 101 -9.47 8.92 -2.29
N ASP A 102 -9.77 10.15 -2.71
CA ASP A 102 -10.98 10.45 -3.49
C ASP A 102 -10.95 9.85 -4.91
N ALA A 103 -9.75 9.70 -5.48
CA ALA A 103 -9.56 9.09 -6.80
C ALA A 103 -9.47 7.56 -6.77
N ALA A 104 -9.34 6.94 -5.60
CA ALA A 104 -9.18 5.51 -5.46
C ALA A 104 -10.53 4.78 -5.55
N GLU A 105 -10.60 3.67 -6.29
CA GLU A 105 -11.75 2.76 -6.27
C GLU A 105 -11.94 2.12 -4.89
N GLN A 106 -10.84 1.83 -4.22
CA GLN A 106 -10.82 1.28 -2.85
C GLN A 106 -9.74 1.96 -2.02
N SER A 107 -10.10 2.36 -0.82
CA SER A 107 -9.18 2.86 0.20
C SER A 107 -9.23 1.93 1.41
N LEU A 108 -8.17 1.16 1.62
CA LEU A 108 -8.12 0.12 2.65
C LEU A 108 -7.27 0.55 3.83
N LEU A 109 -7.85 0.48 5.03
CA LEU A 109 -7.11 0.68 6.27
C LEU A 109 -6.57 -0.66 6.76
N ILE A 110 -5.25 -0.77 6.86
CA ILE A 110 -4.61 -1.94 7.47
C ILE A 110 -4.39 -1.67 8.95
N ILE A 111 -5.00 -2.50 9.82
CA ILE A 111 -5.02 -2.25 11.27
C ILE A 111 -4.93 -3.56 12.05
N ARG A 112 -4.33 -3.52 13.24
CA ARG A 112 -4.40 -4.60 14.22
C ARG A 112 -5.57 -4.40 15.18
N PRO A 113 -6.19 -5.48 15.73
CA PRO A 113 -7.30 -5.39 16.67
C PRO A 113 -6.80 -4.95 18.06
N CYS A 114 -6.37 -3.69 18.16
CA CYS A 114 -5.92 -3.12 19.42
C CYS A 114 -6.52 -1.73 19.66
N PHE A 115 -6.79 -1.42 20.92
CA PHE A 115 -7.43 -0.17 21.33
C PHE A 115 -6.73 1.07 20.80
N MET A 116 -5.39 1.11 20.86
CA MET A 116 -4.62 2.27 20.41
C MET A 116 -4.72 2.48 18.91
N ALA A 117 -4.70 1.40 18.12
CA ALA A 117 -4.84 1.48 16.67
C ALA A 117 -6.26 1.97 16.29
N ILE A 118 -7.30 1.45 16.93
CA ILE A 118 -8.69 1.90 16.75
C ILE A 118 -8.81 3.40 17.08
N ARG A 119 -8.26 3.84 18.21
CA ARG A 119 -8.30 5.26 18.62
C ARG A 119 -7.55 6.18 17.64
N ARG A 120 -6.47 5.70 17.03
CA ARG A 120 -5.79 6.45 15.96
C ARG A 120 -6.63 6.50 14.69
N ALA A 121 -7.20 5.37 14.29
CA ALA A 121 -8.07 5.28 13.12
C ALA A 121 -9.30 6.19 13.22
N GLN A 122 -9.92 6.31 14.40
CA GLN A 122 -11.05 7.23 14.65
C GLN A 122 -10.70 8.71 14.47
N ARG A 123 -9.40 9.07 14.45
CA ARG A 123 -8.92 10.44 14.23
C ARG A 123 -8.54 10.73 12.79
N LEU A 124 -8.61 9.72 11.91
CA LEU A 124 -8.37 9.96 10.49
C LEU A 124 -9.43 10.91 9.93
N THR A 125 -8.99 11.83 9.07
CA THR A 125 -9.88 12.79 8.41
C THR A 125 -10.59 12.19 7.21
N ILE A 126 -10.12 11.03 6.73
CA ILE A 126 -10.73 10.27 5.66
C ILE A 126 -11.42 9.02 6.21
N ARG A 127 -12.41 8.51 5.48
CA ARG A 127 -13.08 7.25 5.82
C ARG A 127 -12.68 6.17 4.81
N PRO A 128 -11.96 5.13 5.21
CA PRO A 128 -11.61 4.04 4.32
C PRO A 128 -12.87 3.30 3.81
N THR A 129 -12.80 2.70 2.65
CA THR A 129 -13.89 1.90 2.07
C THR A 129 -13.94 0.48 2.65
N GLY A 130 -12.84 0.02 3.26
CA GLY A 130 -12.73 -1.28 3.89
C GLY A 130 -11.55 -1.38 4.85
N ILE A 131 -11.55 -2.40 5.67
CA ILE A 131 -10.50 -2.70 6.64
C ILE A 131 -9.86 -4.04 6.30
N VAL A 132 -8.53 -4.07 6.30
CA VAL A 132 -7.75 -5.31 6.36
C VAL A 132 -7.24 -5.47 7.79
N LEU A 133 -7.76 -6.47 8.47
CA LEU A 133 -7.41 -6.73 9.85
C LEU A 133 -6.18 -7.66 9.90
N VAL A 134 -5.12 -7.22 10.58
CA VAL A 134 -3.98 -8.08 10.88
C VAL A 134 -4.25 -8.79 12.21
N ASP A 135 -4.73 -10.03 12.10
CA ASP A 135 -5.06 -10.86 13.27
C ASP A 135 -3.78 -11.27 14.01
N GLU A 136 -3.68 -10.84 15.25
CA GLU A 136 -2.56 -11.10 16.15
C GLU A 136 -3.03 -12.01 17.28
N PRO A 137 -2.45 -13.20 17.45
CA PRO A 137 -2.84 -14.13 18.53
C PRO A 137 -2.78 -13.48 19.91
N GLY A 138 -3.79 -13.76 20.73
CA GLY A 138 -3.87 -13.23 22.11
C GLY A 138 -4.51 -11.84 22.24
N ARG A 139 -5.03 -11.27 21.16
CA ARG A 139 -5.84 -10.05 21.24
C ARG A 139 -7.26 -10.39 21.69
N ALA A 140 -7.82 -9.52 22.53
CA ALA A 140 -9.20 -9.67 23.03
C ALA A 140 -10.24 -9.06 22.08
N LEU A 141 -9.85 -8.08 21.26
CA LEU A 141 -10.75 -7.42 20.31
C LEU A 141 -10.90 -8.28 19.05
N THR A 142 -12.13 -8.39 18.57
CA THR A 142 -12.51 -9.13 17.36
C THR A 142 -12.69 -8.20 16.16
N SER A 143 -12.82 -8.78 14.96
CA SER A 143 -13.21 -8.03 13.74
C SER A 143 -14.51 -7.25 13.95
N THR A 144 -15.51 -7.86 14.57
CA THR A 144 -16.80 -7.21 14.90
C THR A 144 -16.62 -5.99 15.82
N ASP A 145 -15.69 -6.04 16.77
CA ASP A 145 -15.41 -4.89 17.64
C ASP A 145 -14.76 -3.74 16.85
N VAL A 146 -13.85 -4.07 15.91
CA VAL A 146 -13.21 -3.10 15.04
C VAL A 146 -14.24 -2.46 14.10
N GLU A 147 -15.10 -3.26 13.45
CA GLU A 147 -16.16 -2.78 12.57
C GLU A 147 -17.12 -1.85 13.30
N ARG A 148 -17.56 -2.25 14.49
CA ARG A 148 -18.46 -1.44 15.33
C ARG A 148 -17.81 -0.11 15.73
N ALA A 149 -16.52 -0.14 16.07
CA ALA A 149 -15.81 1.06 16.53
C ALA A 149 -15.51 2.06 15.41
N LEU A 150 -15.28 1.57 14.18
CA LEU A 150 -14.90 2.39 13.03
C LEU A 150 -16.05 2.65 12.05
N GLY A 151 -17.13 1.87 12.13
CA GLY A 151 -18.27 1.95 11.22
C GLY A 151 -17.93 1.56 9.78
N VAL A 152 -16.89 0.73 9.59
CA VAL A 152 -16.40 0.25 8.28
C VAL A 152 -16.21 -1.25 8.37
N GLY A 153 -16.59 -1.98 7.31
CA GLY A 153 -16.49 -3.43 7.26
C GLY A 153 -15.06 -3.96 7.13
N VAL A 154 -14.79 -5.09 7.77
CA VAL A 154 -13.55 -5.86 7.57
C VAL A 154 -13.70 -6.68 6.29
N VAL A 155 -12.93 -6.33 5.28
CA VAL A 155 -12.96 -7.01 3.95
C VAL A 155 -11.97 -8.16 3.87
N ALA A 156 -10.98 -8.20 4.77
CA ALA A 156 -10.01 -9.28 4.86
C ALA A 156 -9.43 -9.39 6.26
N GLU A 157 -9.11 -10.63 6.64
CA GLU A 157 -8.31 -10.93 7.83
C GLU A 157 -7.00 -11.60 7.42
N VAL A 158 -5.88 -11.01 7.81
CA VAL A 158 -4.54 -11.52 7.55
C VAL A 158 -3.90 -11.90 8.85
N ARG A 159 -3.61 -13.18 9.03
CA ARG A 159 -2.96 -13.65 10.26
C ARG A 159 -1.53 -13.14 10.35
N LEU A 160 -1.16 -12.59 11.51
CA LEU A 160 0.23 -12.24 11.79
C LEU A 160 1.09 -13.50 11.83
N ASP A 161 1.91 -13.69 10.80
CA ASP A 161 2.78 -14.85 10.67
C ASP A 161 4.25 -14.42 10.76
N PRO A 162 5.02 -14.90 11.74
CA PRO A 162 6.45 -14.62 11.84
C PRO A 162 7.26 -15.04 10.60
N ALA A 163 6.72 -15.93 9.76
CA ALA A 163 7.37 -16.28 8.49
C ALA A 163 7.42 -15.10 7.51
N VAL A 164 6.43 -14.18 7.57
CA VAL A 164 6.44 -12.95 6.76
C VAL A 164 7.58 -12.05 7.19
N ALA A 165 7.72 -11.79 8.49
CA ALA A 165 8.83 -10.98 9.03
C ALA A 165 10.19 -11.58 8.64
N ARG A 166 10.37 -12.89 8.82
CA ARG A 166 11.62 -13.57 8.40
C ARG A 166 11.89 -13.47 6.89
N ALA A 167 10.86 -13.49 6.06
CA ALA A 167 11.01 -13.35 4.62
C ALA A 167 11.43 -11.93 4.24
N VAL A 168 10.89 -10.91 4.91
CA VAL A 168 11.28 -9.50 4.77
C VAL A 168 12.72 -9.32 5.23
N ASP A 169 13.07 -9.73 6.45
CA ASP A 169 14.42 -9.60 7.02
C ASP A 169 15.50 -10.29 6.17
N ALA A 170 15.13 -11.36 5.48
CA ALA A 170 16.02 -12.07 4.57
C ALA A 170 16.04 -11.54 3.13
N GLY A 171 15.25 -10.50 2.81
CA GLY A 171 15.11 -9.98 1.45
C GLY A 171 14.45 -10.95 0.47
N LEU A 172 13.62 -11.88 0.95
CA LEU A 172 13.07 -12.97 0.15
C LEU A 172 11.55 -12.88 -0.08
N LEU A 173 10.90 -11.78 0.31
CA LEU A 173 9.43 -11.71 0.26
C LEU A 173 8.89 -11.92 -1.16
N ILE A 174 9.52 -11.33 -2.18
CA ILE A 174 9.13 -11.53 -3.59
C ILE A 174 9.40 -12.95 -4.06
N ALA A 175 10.56 -13.50 -3.73
CA ALA A 175 10.96 -14.82 -4.17
C ALA A 175 10.16 -15.94 -3.48
N ARG A 176 9.72 -15.70 -2.25
CA ARG A 176 9.02 -16.68 -1.40
C ARG A 176 7.90 -16.03 -0.60
N LEU A 177 6.79 -15.70 -1.26
CA LEU A 177 5.60 -15.23 -0.54
C LEU A 177 5.11 -16.35 0.40
N PRO A 178 5.05 -16.12 1.73
CA PRO A 178 4.54 -17.11 2.67
C PRO A 178 3.12 -17.55 2.32
N ARG A 179 2.85 -18.85 2.39
CA ARG A 179 1.54 -19.42 2.01
C ARG A 179 0.38 -18.85 2.82
N SER A 180 0.61 -18.57 4.10
CA SER A 180 -0.37 -17.92 4.98
C SER A 180 -0.83 -16.57 4.41
N LEU A 181 0.09 -15.75 3.95
CA LEU A 181 -0.22 -14.44 3.35
C LEU A 181 -0.93 -14.60 2.01
N SER A 182 -0.46 -15.50 1.14
CA SER A 182 -1.08 -15.71 -0.18
C SER A 182 -2.51 -16.25 -0.09
N LEU A 183 -2.83 -17.09 0.89
CA LEU A 183 -4.18 -17.62 1.12
C LEU A 183 -5.12 -16.52 1.64
N SER A 184 -4.70 -15.76 2.65
CA SER A 184 -5.51 -14.68 3.21
C SER A 184 -5.85 -13.60 2.18
N LEU A 185 -4.92 -13.28 1.28
CA LEU A 185 -5.12 -12.28 0.22
C LEU A 185 -6.02 -12.77 -0.92
N ARG A 186 -6.10 -14.09 -1.17
CA ARG A 186 -7.03 -14.66 -2.18
C ARG A 186 -8.48 -14.62 -1.73
N THR A 187 -8.73 -14.66 -0.44
CA THR A 187 -10.10 -14.61 0.11
C THR A 187 -10.64 -13.17 0.12
N ALA A 188 -9.75 -12.18 0.00
CA ALA A 188 -10.07 -10.75 0.02
C ALA A 188 -10.27 -10.12 -1.37
N ALA A 189 -9.99 -10.86 -2.44
CA ALA A 189 -10.14 -10.45 -3.84
C ALA A 189 -11.44 -10.99 -4.45
#